data_8c08b3f12f812dffcf9f98cf56b2a4d3
#
_entry.id   8c08b3f12f812dffcf9f98cf56b2a4d3
#
_cell.length_a   1.000
_cell.length_b   1.000
_cell.length_c   1.000
_cell.angle_alpha   90.00
_cell.angle_beta   90.00
_cell.angle_gamma   90.00
#
_symmetry.space_group_name_H-M   'P 1'
#
loop_
_entity.id
_entity.type
_entity.pdbx_description
1 polymer ?
#
loop_
_entity_poly.entity_id
_entity_poly.type
_entity_poly.pdbx_seq_one_letter_code
_entity_poly.pdbx_strand_id
1 'polypeptide(L)'
;MTKAAFTPNAGDSIVVRLKIEGQAQILPRVMTEIANLEGHIGALDIVRPLTNGGSIRDISIYTSGVEHGQKIVEALGQVEGV
;
A
#
# COMPACT_ATOMS: atom_id res chain seq x y z
N MET A 1 -10.03 13.30 -21.37
CA MET A 1 -10.88 13.08 -20.22
C MET A 1 -10.36 13.78 -19.00
N THR A 2 -11.22 14.21 -18.22
CA THR A 2 -10.84 14.83 -16.98
C THR A 2 -10.86 13.81 -15.89
N LYS A 3 -9.77 13.70 -15.20
CA LYS A 3 -9.81 12.85 -14.08
C LYS A 3 -10.37 13.59 -12.90
N ALA A 4 -11.15 12.92 -12.16
CA ALA A 4 -11.67 13.47 -10.94
C ALA A 4 -10.52 13.73 -9.99
N ALA A 5 -10.55 14.87 -9.37
CA ALA A 5 -9.60 15.14 -8.33
C ALA A 5 -9.95 14.30 -7.11
N PHE A 6 -9.02 13.57 -6.63
CA PHE A 6 -9.21 12.85 -5.39
C PHE A 6 -8.75 13.75 -4.25
N THR A 7 -9.65 14.07 -3.36
CA THR A 7 -9.34 14.90 -2.22
C THR A 7 -9.46 14.04 -0.97
N PRO A 8 -8.36 13.53 -0.48
CA PRO A 8 -8.44 12.64 0.69
C PRO A 8 -8.83 13.43 1.93
N ASN A 9 -9.61 12.79 2.75
CA ASN A 9 -9.88 13.27 4.08
C ASN A 9 -8.78 12.75 4.98
N ALA A 10 -8.22 13.60 5.82
CA ALA A 10 -7.12 13.18 6.69
C ALA A 10 -7.50 12.01 7.58
N GLY A 11 -8.79 11.91 7.95
CA GLY A 11 -9.26 10.79 8.76
C GLY A 11 -9.40 9.49 8.00
N ASP A 12 -9.31 9.54 6.67
CA ASP A 12 -9.49 8.37 5.83
C ASP A 12 -8.19 7.87 5.22
N SER A 13 -7.07 8.15 5.87
CA SER A 13 -5.79 7.65 5.41
C SER A 13 -5.20 6.69 6.42
N ILE A 14 -4.44 5.73 5.90
CA ILE A 14 -3.71 4.79 6.74
C ILE A 14 -2.27 4.73 6.27
N VAL A 15 -1.38 4.37 7.18
CA VAL A 15 0.00 4.06 6.83
C VAL A 15 0.21 2.58 7.14
N VAL A 16 0.58 1.83 6.12
CA VAL A 16 0.80 0.40 6.26
C VAL A 16 2.29 0.14 6.17
N ARG A 17 2.84 -0.53 7.17
CA ARG A 17 4.23 -0.92 7.17
C ARG A 17 4.33 -2.37 6.73
N LEU A 18 5.08 -2.60 5.67
CA LEU A 18 5.21 -3.92 5.07
C LEU A 18 6.66 -4.35 5.03
N LYS A 19 6.88 -5.61 5.36
CA LYS A 19 8.15 -6.26 5.10
C LYS A 19 7.99 -6.93 3.74
N ILE A 20 8.80 -6.51 2.77
CA ILE A 20 8.70 -6.98 1.40
C ILE A 20 9.98 -7.70 1.05
N GLU A 21 9.85 -8.94 0.58
CA GLU A 21 11.01 -9.73 0.17
C GLU A 21 11.64 -9.14 -1.08
N GLY A 22 12.88 -9.56 -1.36
CA GLY A 22 13.72 -8.90 -2.35
C GLY A 22 13.42 -9.19 -3.80
N GLN A 23 12.26 -9.75 -4.13
CA GLN A 23 11.92 -10.04 -5.51
C GLN A 23 11.25 -8.84 -6.17
N ALA A 24 11.65 -8.57 -7.40
CA ALA A 24 11.26 -7.33 -8.06
C ALA A 24 9.76 -7.18 -8.27
N GLN A 25 9.04 -8.29 -8.44
CA GLN A 25 7.62 -8.21 -8.76
C GLN A 25 6.71 -8.07 -7.55
N ILE A 26 7.26 -8.11 -6.32
CA ILE A 26 6.40 -8.09 -5.13
C ILE A 26 5.80 -6.70 -4.91
N LEU A 27 6.62 -5.66 -5.01
CA LEU A 27 6.11 -4.31 -4.82
C LEU A 27 5.04 -3.93 -5.86
N PRO A 28 5.24 -4.21 -7.15
CA PRO A 28 4.16 -3.97 -8.12
C PRO A 28 2.88 -4.73 -7.79
N ARG A 29 2.96 -5.94 -7.25
CA ARG A 29 1.77 -6.69 -6.85
C ARG A 29 1.04 -6.01 -5.71
N VAL A 30 1.80 -5.50 -4.73
CA VAL A 30 1.22 -4.75 -3.62
C VAL A 30 0.47 -3.54 -4.17
N MET A 31 1.09 -2.79 -5.07
CA MET A 31 0.49 -1.59 -5.64
C MET A 31 -0.76 -1.94 -6.45
N THR A 32 -0.72 -3.03 -7.21
CA THR A 32 -1.86 -3.49 -7.99
C THR A 32 -3.02 -3.87 -7.08
N GLU A 33 -2.73 -4.55 -5.98
CA GLU A 33 -3.77 -4.96 -5.05
C GLU A 33 -4.45 -3.75 -4.42
N ILE A 34 -3.65 -2.74 -4.05
CA ILE A 34 -4.22 -1.50 -3.51
C ILE A 34 -5.14 -0.85 -4.53
N ALA A 35 -4.71 -0.77 -5.78
CA ALA A 35 -5.51 -0.16 -6.83
C ALA A 35 -6.79 -0.95 -7.10
N ASN A 36 -6.72 -2.27 -7.09
CA ASN A 36 -7.89 -3.12 -7.31
C ASN A 36 -8.93 -2.93 -6.22
N LEU A 37 -8.51 -2.58 -5.03
CA LEU A 37 -9.41 -2.31 -3.92
C LEU A 37 -9.73 -0.82 -3.79
N GLU A 38 -9.39 -0.05 -4.81
CA GLU A 38 -9.72 1.37 -4.91
C GLU A 38 -9.06 2.23 -3.84
N GLY A 39 -7.91 1.79 -3.35
CA GLY A 39 -7.08 2.64 -2.51
C GLY A 39 -6.22 3.56 -3.37
N HIS A 40 -5.87 4.69 -2.82
CA HIS A 40 -5.01 5.65 -3.51
C HIS A 40 -3.70 5.76 -2.74
N ILE A 41 -2.59 5.53 -3.43
CA ILE A 41 -1.28 5.60 -2.81
C ILE A 41 -0.86 7.06 -2.72
N GLY A 42 -0.57 7.52 -1.51
CA GLY A 42 -0.10 8.88 -1.28
C GLY A 42 1.41 8.96 -1.27
N ALA A 43 2.06 8.09 -0.53
CA ALA A 43 3.51 8.11 -0.41
C ALA A 43 4.02 6.69 -0.23
N LEU A 44 5.25 6.48 -0.68
CA LEU A 44 5.89 5.18 -0.59
C LEU A 44 7.31 5.43 -0.10
N ASP A 45 7.57 5.06 1.15
CA ASP A 45 8.86 5.33 1.78
C ASP A 45 9.57 4.05 2.13
N ILE A 46 10.87 4.03 1.95
CA ILE A 46 11.71 2.93 2.43
C ILE A 46 12.11 3.24 3.85
N VAL A 47 11.68 2.41 4.80
CA VAL A 47 12.05 2.57 6.19
C VAL A 47 13.48 2.08 6.39
N ARG A 48 13.76 0.88 5.90
CA ARG A 48 15.14 0.39 5.88
C ARG A 48 15.25 -0.81 4.94
N PRO A 49 16.43 -1.00 4.33
CA PRO A 49 16.70 -2.21 3.57
C PRO A 49 16.98 -3.37 4.50
N LEU A 50 16.79 -4.58 4.00
CA LEU A 50 17.12 -5.82 4.71
C LEU A 50 18.32 -6.47 4.03
N THR A 51 19.02 -7.31 4.79
CA THR A 51 20.25 -7.93 4.31
C THR A 51 20.04 -8.90 3.16
N ASN A 52 18.81 -9.41 3.01
CA ASN A 52 18.49 -10.38 1.97
C ASN A 52 17.95 -9.73 0.69
N GLY A 53 18.08 -8.41 0.57
CA GLY A 53 17.59 -7.70 -0.61
C GLY A 53 16.16 -7.19 -0.47
N GLY A 54 15.48 -7.57 0.61
CA GLY A 54 14.14 -7.06 0.88
C GLY A 54 14.21 -5.70 1.54
N SER A 55 13.05 -5.22 1.96
CA SER A 55 12.97 -3.92 2.63
C SER A 55 11.73 -3.85 3.49
N ILE A 56 11.77 -2.94 4.45
CA ILE A 56 10.58 -2.53 5.20
C ILE A 56 10.18 -1.18 4.63
N ARG A 57 8.92 -1.09 4.22
CA ARG A 57 8.40 0.10 3.56
C ARG A 57 7.13 0.56 4.23
N ASP A 58 6.95 1.87 4.27
CA ASP A 58 5.70 2.48 4.71
C ASP A 58 4.97 3.00 3.49
N ILE A 59 3.71 2.62 3.36
CA ILE A 59 2.86 3.08 2.26
C ILE A 59 1.69 3.83 2.87
N SER A 60 1.53 5.08 2.47
CA SER A 60 0.37 5.87 2.86
C SER A 60 -0.74 5.60 1.85
N ILE A 61 -1.90 5.24 2.32
CA ILE A 61 -3.02 4.88 1.47
C ILE A 61 -4.23 5.68 1.91
N TYR A 62 -4.84 6.38 0.94
CA TYR A 62 -6.09 7.08 1.18
C TYR A 62 -7.24 6.13 0.90
N THR A 63 -8.17 6.06 1.83
CA THR A 63 -9.28 5.11 1.79
C THR A 63 -10.59 5.85 1.96
N SER A 64 -11.69 5.14 1.77
CA SER A 64 -13.01 5.72 1.97
C SER A 64 -13.52 5.56 3.39
N GLY A 65 -12.77 4.94 4.27
CA GLY A 65 -13.14 4.77 5.66
C GLY A 65 -12.45 3.59 6.29
N VAL A 66 -12.81 3.31 7.54
CA VAL A 66 -12.14 2.30 8.35
C VAL A 66 -12.28 0.90 7.74
N GLU A 67 -13.49 0.54 7.31
CA GLU A 67 -13.69 -0.78 6.73
C GLU A 67 -12.90 -0.98 5.45
N HIS A 68 -12.84 0.05 4.61
CA HIS A 68 -12.08 0.01 3.39
C HIS A 68 -10.60 -0.20 3.70
N GLY A 69 -10.09 0.53 4.69
CA GLY A 69 -8.70 0.38 5.11
C GLY A 69 -8.40 -1.02 5.61
N GLN A 70 -9.31 -1.60 6.39
CA GLN A 70 -9.13 -2.95 6.90
C GLN A 70 -9.09 -3.98 5.79
N LYS A 71 -9.95 -3.83 4.78
CA LYS A 71 -9.94 -4.74 3.62
C LYS A 71 -8.62 -4.68 2.88
N ILE A 72 -8.07 -3.49 2.73
CA ILE A 72 -6.79 -3.32 2.04
C ILE A 72 -5.68 -4.00 2.85
N VAL A 73 -5.64 -3.78 4.16
CA VAL A 73 -4.62 -4.38 5.01
C VAL A 73 -4.69 -5.90 4.93
N GLU A 74 -5.90 -6.47 5.00
CA GLU A 74 -6.06 -7.92 4.91
C GLU A 74 -5.58 -8.45 3.57
N ALA A 75 -5.93 -7.76 2.49
CA ALA A 75 -5.53 -8.19 1.15
C ALA A 75 -4.02 -8.15 0.99
N LEU A 76 -3.37 -7.13 1.53
CA LEU A 76 -1.92 -7.03 1.43
C LEU A 76 -1.22 -8.15 2.19
N GLY A 77 -1.81 -8.62 3.29
CA GLY A 77 -1.27 -9.75 4.02
C GLY A 77 -1.34 -11.06 3.25
N GLN A 78 -2.16 -11.13 2.20
CA GLN A 78 -2.28 -12.32 1.38
C GLN A 78 -1.34 -12.30 0.18
N VAL A 79 -0.67 -11.20 -0.09
CA VAL A 79 0.27 -11.12 -1.22
C VAL A 79 1.51 -11.90 -0.86
N GLU A 80 1.90 -12.82 -1.74
CA GLU A 80 3.08 -13.64 -1.50
C GLU A 80 4.32 -12.76 -1.48
N GLY A 81 5.16 -12.94 -0.47
CA GLY A 81 6.38 -12.16 -0.32
C GLY A 81 6.22 -10.93 0.58
N VAL A 82 5.01 -10.71 1.10
CA VAL A 82 4.75 -9.62 2.03
C VAL A 82 4.74 -10.15 3.45
#